data_941e30cc3ee8e38c2d8559599abc08d3
#
_entry.id   941e30cc3ee8e38c2d8559599abc08d3
#
_cell.length_a   1.000
_cell.length_b   1.000
_cell.length_c   1.000
_cell.angle_alpha   90.00
_cell.angle_beta   90.00
_cell.angle_gamma   90.00
#
_symmetry.space_group_name_H-M   'P 1'
#
loop_
_entity.id
_entity.type
_entity.pdbx_description
1 polymer ?
#
loop_
_entity_poly.entity_id
_entity_poly.type
_entity_poly.pdbx_seq_one_letter_code
_entity_poly.pdbx_strand_id
1 'polypeptide(L)'
;AGMSVYECRCAVNELLGGPDPARVAFGYNVTWALNVAIAGLLRPGERAVTTAASHNSVLRPLFRARDERECAVDIVPHGTDGALDWDAYQELLAPDAQGRPVRLVVATHASNLTGDVYDVARMAALAHEAGALFVLDAAQTAGAIPLNMAALGVDVLCFTGHKSLLGPQGTGGLIAAPGVEVPALL
;
A
#
# COMPACT_ATOMS: atom_id res chain seq x y z
N ALA A 1 27.72 -7.44 -9.29
CA ALA A 1 26.24 -7.50 -9.30
C ALA A 1 25.65 -7.23 -7.90
N GLY A 2 26.09 -7.94 -6.83
CA GLY A 2 25.51 -7.77 -5.47
C GLY A 2 25.69 -6.36 -4.88
N MET A 3 26.85 -5.74 -5.04
CA MET A 3 27.11 -4.36 -4.59
C MET A 3 26.16 -3.36 -5.25
N SER A 4 25.97 -3.41 -6.57
CA SER A 4 25.09 -2.48 -7.29
C SER A 4 23.62 -2.60 -6.87
N VAL A 5 23.16 -3.82 -6.54
CA VAL A 5 21.80 -4.04 -6.02
C VAL A 5 21.65 -3.41 -4.64
N TYR A 6 22.66 -3.56 -3.77
CA TYR A 6 22.62 -2.98 -2.43
C TYR A 6 22.69 -1.45 -2.47
N GLU A 7 23.55 -0.88 -3.32
CA GLU A 7 23.62 0.57 -3.54
C GLU A 7 22.28 1.13 -4.03
N CYS A 8 21.60 0.41 -4.93
CA CYS A 8 20.26 0.78 -5.39
C CYS A 8 19.22 0.70 -4.26
N ARG A 9 19.30 -0.30 -3.37
CA ARG A 9 18.45 -0.37 -2.17
C ARG A 9 18.67 0.83 -1.26
N CYS A 10 19.94 1.22 -1.03
CA CYS A 10 20.26 2.41 -0.24
C CYS A 10 19.63 3.67 -0.84
N ALA A 11 19.81 3.90 -2.13
CA ALA A 11 19.28 5.07 -2.82
C ALA A 11 17.75 5.13 -2.78
N VAL A 12 17.07 4.02 -3.04
CA VAL A 12 15.60 3.94 -2.98
C VAL A 12 15.10 4.14 -1.55
N ASN A 13 15.76 3.52 -0.57
CA ASN A 13 15.41 3.65 0.84
C ASN A 13 15.55 5.11 1.31
N GLU A 14 16.64 5.78 0.96
CA GLU A 14 16.86 7.19 1.28
C GLU A 14 15.81 8.08 0.62
N LEU A 15 15.58 7.91 -0.68
CA LEU A 15 14.63 8.71 -1.46
C LEU A 15 13.20 8.62 -0.95
N LEU A 16 12.76 7.44 -0.52
CA LEU A 16 11.39 7.18 -0.07
C LEU A 16 11.24 7.19 1.47
N GLY A 17 12.29 7.56 2.20
CA GLY A 17 12.28 7.63 3.66
C GLY A 17 12.02 6.27 4.32
N GLY A 18 12.57 5.21 3.74
CA GLY A 18 12.50 3.88 4.30
C GLY A 18 13.42 3.70 5.51
N PRO A 19 13.13 2.74 6.38
CA PRO A 19 13.85 2.58 7.65
C PRO A 19 15.21 1.87 7.52
N ASP A 20 15.37 1.01 6.50
CA ASP A 20 16.56 0.17 6.32
C ASP A 20 16.62 -0.34 4.86
N PRO A 21 17.74 -0.16 4.14
CA PRO A 21 17.93 -0.73 2.80
C PRO A 21 17.73 -2.25 2.70
N ALA A 22 17.98 -3.01 3.78
CA ALA A 22 17.75 -4.45 3.83
C ALA A 22 16.26 -4.81 3.74
N ARG A 23 15.36 -3.86 4.03
CA ARG A 23 13.91 -4.03 3.94
C ARG A 23 13.32 -3.62 2.59
N VAL A 24 14.15 -3.23 1.62
CA VAL A 24 13.76 -2.98 0.24
C VAL A 24 13.80 -4.28 -0.55
N ALA A 25 12.65 -4.73 -1.05
CA ALA A 25 12.53 -5.88 -1.93
C ALA A 25 12.20 -5.41 -3.35
N PHE A 26 13.09 -5.70 -4.31
CA PHE A 26 12.85 -5.38 -5.71
C PHE A 26 11.98 -6.44 -6.40
N GLY A 27 11.13 -5.97 -7.29
CA GLY A 27 10.33 -6.74 -8.20
C GLY A 27 10.21 -6.00 -9.53
N TYR A 28 9.33 -6.44 -10.40
CA TYR A 28 9.24 -5.90 -11.76
C TYR A 28 8.21 -4.77 -11.93
N ASN A 29 7.40 -4.46 -10.93
CA ASN A 29 6.52 -3.28 -10.89
C ASN A 29 5.73 -3.21 -9.56
N VAL A 30 4.97 -2.11 -9.36
CA VAL A 30 4.11 -1.93 -8.19
C VAL A 30 2.99 -2.98 -8.11
N THR A 31 2.46 -3.46 -9.25
CA THR A 31 1.41 -4.49 -9.26
C THR A 31 1.90 -5.77 -8.60
N TRP A 32 3.12 -6.20 -8.92
CA TRP A 32 3.77 -7.33 -8.24
C TRP A 32 3.91 -7.05 -6.74
N ALA A 33 4.44 -5.89 -6.37
CA ALA A 33 4.65 -5.51 -4.97
C ALA A 33 3.35 -5.53 -4.16
N LEU A 34 2.26 -4.97 -4.71
CA LEU A 34 0.94 -4.97 -4.08
C LEU A 34 0.36 -6.40 -3.94
N ASN A 35 0.55 -7.25 -4.97
CA ASN A 35 0.12 -8.65 -4.87
C ASN A 35 0.90 -9.39 -3.77
N VAL A 36 2.22 -9.18 -3.65
CA VAL A 36 3.03 -9.76 -2.58
C VAL A 36 2.56 -9.26 -1.21
N ALA A 37 2.40 -7.95 -1.04
CA ALA A 37 1.97 -7.36 0.22
C ALA A 37 0.57 -7.84 0.64
N ILE A 38 -0.41 -7.76 -0.26
CA ILE A 38 -1.80 -8.15 0.04
C ILE A 38 -1.89 -9.65 0.34
N ALA A 39 -1.31 -10.50 -0.51
CA ALA A 39 -1.36 -11.94 -0.31
C ALA A 39 -0.63 -12.40 0.96
N GLY A 40 0.47 -11.74 1.31
CA GLY A 40 1.27 -12.07 2.49
C GLY A 40 0.69 -11.55 3.80
N LEU A 41 0.03 -10.39 3.78
CA LEU A 41 -0.45 -9.73 5.00
C LEU A 41 -1.91 -10.02 5.32
N LEU A 42 -2.74 -10.34 4.33
CA LEU A 42 -4.17 -10.65 4.50
C LEU A 42 -4.37 -12.16 4.50
N ARG A 43 -4.72 -12.73 5.65
CA ARG A 43 -4.98 -14.17 5.82
C ARG A 43 -6.42 -14.52 5.44
N PRO A 44 -6.72 -15.82 5.16
CA PRO A 44 -8.09 -16.27 4.92
C PRO A 44 -9.05 -15.85 6.03
N GLY A 45 -10.24 -15.34 5.65
CA GLY A 45 -11.28 -14.89 6.57
C GLY A 45 -11.06 -13.50 7.18
N GLU A 46 -9.87 -12.90 7.03
CA GLU A 46 -9.59 -11.55 7.52
C GLU A 46 -10.26 -10.46 6.67
N ARG A 47 -10.24 -9.23 7.16
CA ARG A 47 -10.91 -8.09 6.54
C ARG A 47 -9.92 -7.02 6.10
N ALA A 48 -10.13 -6.48 4.91
CA ALA A 48 -9.38 -5.36 4.34
C ALA A 48 -10.29 -4.20 3.97
N VAL A 49 -9.74 -2.98 4.07
CA VAL A 49 -10.38 -1.74 3.61
C VAL A 49 -9.52 -1.13 2.51
N THR A 50 -10.14 -0.62 1.48
CA THR A 50 -9.50 0.15 0.40
C THR A 50 -10.37 1.32 -0.01
N THR A 51 -9.93 2.15 -0.96
CA THR A 51 -10.67 3.32 -1.43
C THR A 51 -11.16 3.13 -2.87
N ALA A 52 -12.23 3.83 -3.24
CA ALA A 52 -12.75 3.82 -4.61
C ALA A 52 -11.77 4.42 -5.64
N ALA A 53 -10.78 5.22 -5.18
CA ALA A 53 -9.69 5.72 -6.03
C ALA A 53 -8.60 4.68 -6.30
N SER A 54 -8.63 3.53 -5.62
CA SER A 54 -7.59 2.53 -5.74
C SER A 54 -7.55 1.90 -7.14
N HIS A 55 -6.34 1.79 -7.67
CA HIS A 55 -6.11 1.20 -8.98
C HIS A 55 -6.40 -0.32 -8.99
N ASN A 56 -6.64 -0.90 -10.17
CA ASN A 56 -6.86 -2.34 -10.36
C ASN A 56 -5.73 -3.22 -9.79
N SER A 57 -4.51 -2.71 -9.66
CA SER A 57 -3.39 -3.40 -9.00
C SER A 57 -3.63 -3.66 -7.51
N VAL A 58 -4.51 -2.88 -6.87
CA VAL A 58 -5.00 -3.06 -5.50
C VAL A 58 -6.31 -3.87 -5.49
N LEU A 59 -7.28 -3.47 -6.32
CA LEU A 59 -8.62 -4.06 -6.29
C LEU A 59 -8.63 -5.54 -6.68
N ARG A 60 -7.89 -5.93 -7.72
CA ARG A 60 -7.87 -7.33 -8.20
C ARG A 60 -7.34 -8.31 -7.16
N PRO A 61 -6.17 -8.11 -6.51
CA PRO A 61 -5.71 -9.03 -5.47
C PRO A 61 -6.62 -9.04 -4.24
N LEU A 62 -7.26 -7.91 -3.86
CA LEU A 62 -8.25 -7.88 -2.79
C LEU A 62 -9.49 -8.70 -3.14
N PHE A 63 -10.07 -8.51 -4.34
CA PHE A 63 -11.23 -9.28 -4.79
C PHE A 63 -10.90 -10.76 -4.95
N ARG A 64 -9.68 -11.09 -5.41
CA ARG A 64 -9.21 -12.47 -5.42
C ARG A 64 -9.16 -13.06 -4.01
N ALA A 65 -8.66 -12.31 -3.02
CA ALA A 65 -8.66 -12.76 -1.63
C ALA A 65 -10.09 -12.95 -1.08
N ARG A 66 -11.05 -12.09 -1.48
CA ARG A 66 -12.46 -12.25 -1.16
C ARG A 66 -13.03 -13.55 -1.74
N ASP A 67 -12.79 -13.80 -3.03
CA ASP A 67 -13.42 -14.90 -3.77
C ASP A 67 -12.77 -16.27 -3.48
N GLU A 68 -11.44 -16.32 -3.23
CA GLU A 68 -10.69 -17.55 -3.04
C GLU A 68 -10.37 -17.86 -1.57
N ARG A 69 -10.40 -16.84 -0.69
CA ARG A 69 -9.92 -16.94 0.71
C ARG A 69 -10.92 -16.44 1.74
N GLU A 70 -12.17 -16.19 1.33
CA GLU A 70 -13.28 -15.73 2.18
C GLU A 70 -12.98 -14.43 2.97
N CYS A 71 -12.07 -13.60 2.45
CA CYS A 71 -11.76 -12.31 3.06
C CYS A 71 -12.92 -11.33 2.85
N ALA A 72 -13.16 -10.45 3.82
CA ALA A 72 -14.03 -9.31 3.61
C ALA A 72 -13.24 -8.14 3.00
N VAL A 73 -13.86 -7.44 2.06
CA VAL A 73 -13.25 -6.27 1.40
C VAL A 73 -14.28 -5.15 1.33
N ASP A 74 -13.97 -4.06 2.03
CA ASP A 74 -14.79 -2.85 2.02
C ASP A 74 -14.10 -1.75 1.23
N ILE A 75 -14.91 -0.93 0.57
CA ILE A 75 -14.43 0.15 -0.28
C ILE A 75 -14.99 1.47 0.25
N VAL A 76 -14.10 2.35 0.70
CA VAL A 76 -14.44 3.71 1.10
C VAL A 76 -14.85 4.52 -0.13
N PRO A 77 -16.04 5.13 -0.14
CA PRO A 77 -16.46 5.97 -1.25
C PRO A 77 -15.68 7.29 -1.30
N HIS A 78 -15.81 7.99 -2.43
CA HIS A 78 -15.39 9.38 -2.58
C HIS A 78 -16.62 10.24 -2.78
N GLY A 79 -16.56 11.48 -2.32
CA GLY A 79 -17.53 12.50 -2.60
C GLY A 79 -17.57 12.84 -4.10
N THR A 80 -18.58 13.58 -4.52
CA THR A 80 -18.74 14.04 -5.90
C THR A 80 -17.62 15.01 -6.33
N ASP A 81 -16.92 15.57 -5.37
CA ASP A 81 -15.73 16.44 -5.52
C ASP A 81 -14.41 15.66 -5.63
N GLY A 82 -14.46 14.32 -5.55
CA GLY A 82 -13.28 13.46 -5.56
C GLY A 82 -12.60 13.29 -4.19
N ALA A 83 -13.04 14.01 -3.16
CA ALA A 83 -12.48 13.88 -1.82
C ALA A 83 -12.85 12.54 -1.18
N LEU A 84 -11.95 12.02 -0.34
CA LEU A 84 -12.23 10.82 0.45
C LEU A 84 -13.35 11.12 1.45
N ASP A 85 -14.33 10.22 1.54
CA ASP A 85 -15.34 10.27 2.59
C ASP A 85 -14.72 9.80 3.91
N TRP A 86 -14.34 10.77 4.75
CA TRP A 86 -13.67 10.52 6.02
C TRP A 86 -14.57 9.86 7.06
N ASP A 87 -15.86 10.15 7.04
CA ASP A 87 -16.83 9.56 7.98
C ASP A 87 -17.02 8.08 7.64
N ALA A 88 -17.21 7.77 6.35
CA ALA A 88 -17.25 6.39 5.87
C ALA A 88 -15.93 5.64 6.13
N TYR A 89 -14.77 6.31 5.98
CA TYR A 89 -13.48 5.69 6.29
C TYR A 89 -13.39 5.27 7.76
N GLN A 90 -13.74 6.16 8.69
CA GLN A 90 -13.72 5.86 10.12
C GLN A 90 -14.75 4.79 10.50
N GLU A 91 -15.96 4.83 9.93
CA GLU A 91 -16.98 3.81 10.13
C GLU A 91 -16.51 2.42 9.69
N LEU A 92 -15.88 2.34 8.51
CA LEU A 92 -15.37 1.08 7.97
C LEU A 92 -14.13 0.54 8.71
N LEU A 93 -13.45 1.33 9.52
CA LEU A 93 -12.37 0.86 10.39
C LEU A 93 -12.88 0.16 11.65
N ALA A 94 -14.13 0.40 12.07
CA ALA A 94 -14.75 -0.34 13.17
C ALA A 94 -14.96 -1.83 12.78
N PRO A 95 -15.07 -2.76 13.74
CA PRO A 95 -15.41 -4.14 13.45
C PRO A 95 -16.74 -4.24 12.67
N ASP A 96 -16.80 -5.15 11.71
CA ASP A 96 -18.00 -5.36 10.89
C ASP A 96 -19.15 -6.03 11.70
N ALA A 97 -20.30 -6.24 11.06
CA ALA A 97 -21.47 -6.87 11.68
C ALA A 97 -21.19 -8.31 12.19
N GLN A 98 -20.12 -8.96 11.75
CA GLN A 98 -19.65 -10.26 12.21
C GLN A 98 -18.58 -10.13 13.31
N GLY A 99 -18.25 -8.90 13.73
CA GLY A 99 -17.22 -8.63 14.74
C GLY A 99 -15.78 -8.74 14.21
N ARG A 100 -15.56 -8.78 12.89
CA ARG A 100 -14.23 -8.89 12.30
C ARG A 100 -13.53 -7.52 12.30
N PRO A 101 -12.38 -7.38 12.98
CA PRO A 101 -11.58 -6.16 12.89
C PRO A 101 -10.95 -6.03 11.49
N VAL A 102 -10.60 -4.81 11.11
CA VAL A 102 -9.78 -4.58 9.91
C VAL A 102 -8.36 -5.05 10.18
N ARG A 103 -7.83 -5.90 9.29
CA ARG A 103 -6.45 -6.34 9.33
C ARG A 103 -5.53 -5.48 8.47
N LEU A 104 -6.04 -5.03 7.33
CA LEU A 104 -5.26 -4.37 6.31
C LEU A 104 -6.02 -3.20 5.68
N VAL A 105 -5.40 -2.05 5.64
CA VAL A 105 -5.82 -0.94 4.78
C VAL A 105 -4.85 -0.83 3.62
N VAL A 106 -5.36 -0.78 2.39
CA VAL A 106 -4.56 -0.58 1.18
C VAL A 106 -5.10 0.63 0.44
N ALA A 107 -4.30 1.68 0.30
CA ALA A 107 -4.73 2.92 -0.33
C ALA A 107 -3.72 3.43 -1.36
N THR A 108 -4.22 4.09 -2.41
CA THR A 108 -3.37 4.84 -3.33
C THR A 108 -3.01 6.20 -2.73
N HIS A 109 -1.76 6.66 -2.94
CA HIS A 109 -1.36 8.00 -2.53
C HIS A 109 -1.89 9.09 -3.46
N ALA A 110 -1.94 8.80 -4.75
CA ALA A 110 -2.56 9.69 -5.73
C ALA A 110 -3.29 8.91 -6.81
N SER A 111 -4.44 9.44 -7.23
CA SER A 111 -5.25 8.86 -8.30
C SER A 111 -4.54 9.01 -9.65
N ASN A 112 -4.45 7.92 -10.40
CA ASN A 112 -3.95 7.94 -11.78
C ASN A 112 -4.97 8.50 -12.79
N LEU A 113 -6.20 8.72 -12.37
CA LEU A 113 -7.29 9.23 -13.20
C LEU A 113 -7.50 10.74 -13.02
N THR A 114 -7.55 11.18 -11.75
CA THR A 114 -7.87 12.58 -11.41
C THR A 114 -6.64 13.39 -11.00
N GLY A 115 -5.56 12.73 -10.55
CA GLY A 115 -4.37 13.38 -10.01
C GLY A 115 -4.51 13.82 -8.55
N ASP A 116 -5.67 13.60 -7.93
CA ASP A 116 -5.88 13.93 -6.51
C ASP A 116 -4.89 13.19 -5.62
N VAL A 117 -4.31 13.91 -4.66
CA VAL A 117 -3.39 13.40 -3.65
C VAL A 117 -4.12 13.29 -2.33
N TYR A 118 -4.06 12.12 -1.70
CA TYR A 118 -4.80 11.83 -0.46
C TYR A 118 -3.91 12.02 0.78
N ASP A 119 -4.54 12.39 1.89
CA ASP A 119 -3.89 12.51 3.21
C ASP A 119 -3.63 11.11 3.80
N VAL A 120 -2.60 10.44 3.27
CA VAL A 120 -2.24 9.08 3.69
C VAL A 120 -1.68 9.02 5.10
N ALA A 121 -1.12 10.11 5.63
CA ALA A 121 -0.65 10.16 7.02
C ALA A 121 -1.83 10.04 7.98
N ARG A 122 -2.91 10.78 7.74
CA ARG A 122 -4.16 10.66 8.51
C ARG A 122 -4.80 9.29 8.34
N MET A 123 -4.81 8.75 7.11
CA MET A 123 -5.33 7.40 6.85
C MET A 123 -4.56 6.33 7.64
N ALA A 124 -3.23 6.38 7.61
CA ALA A 124 -2.38 5.43 8.33
C ALA A 124 -2.58 5.53 9.85
N ALA A 125 -2.64 6.75 10.41
CA ALA A 125 -2.89 6.95 11.84
C ALA A 125 -4.21 6.30 12.29
N LEU A 126 -5.31 6.55 11.57
CA LEU A 126 -6.62 5.96 11.87
C LEU A 126 -6.62 4.43 11.69
N ALA A 127 -5.92 3.90 10.67
CA ALA A 127 -5.77 2.46 10.49
C ALA A 127 -5.03 1.82 11.67
N HIS A 128 -3.97 2.45 12.17
CA HIS A 128 -3.22 1.97 13.33
C HIS A 128 -4.04 2.05 14.62
N GLU A 129 -4.85 3.09 14.83
CA GLU A 129 -5.79 3.18 15.95
C GLU A 129 -6.78 2.00 15.96
N ALA A 130 -7.17 1.52 14.77
CA ALA A 130 -8.02 0.34 14.61
C ALA A 130 -7.24 -1.00 14.67
N GLY A 131 -5.91 -0.97 14.84
CA GLY A 131 -5.04 -2.17 14.87
C GLY A 131 -4.73 -2.77 13.50
N ALA A 132 -5.01 -2.04 12.41
CA ALA A 132 -4.75 -2.48 11.04
C ALA A 132 -3.36 -2.04 10.56
N LEU A 133 -2.77 -2.82 9.65
CA LEU A 133 -1.59 -2.42 8.87
C LEU A 133 -2.00 -1.51 7.71
N PHE A 134 -1.12 -0.57 7.34
CA PHE A 134 -1.35 0.36 6.23
C PHE A 134 -0.36 0.12 5.08
N VAL A 135 -0.88 -0.29 3.92
CA VAL A 135 -0.12 -0.49 2.66
C VAL A 135 -0.39 0.66 1.71
N LEU A 136 0.67 1.32 1.25
CA LEU A 136 0.60 2.47 0.35
C LEU A 136 0.96 2.06 -1.08
N ASP A 137 0.04 2.29 -2.02
CA ASP A 137 0.35 2.32 -3.45
C ASP A 137 0.92 3.70 -3.82
N ALA A 138 2.24 3.79 -3.92
CA ALA A 138 2.96 5.00 -4.29
C ALA A 138 3.31 5.06 -5.79
N ALA A 139 2.59 4.33 -6.64
CA ALA A 139 2.88 4.24 -8.08
C ALA A 139 2.94 5.60 -8.80
N GLN A 140 2.13 6.57 -8.37
CA GLN A 140 2.08 7.90 -8.98
C GLN A 140 2.99 8.91 -8.28
N THR A 141 3.34 8.65 -7.02
CA THR A 141 3.98 9.67 -6.16
C THR A 141 5.44 9.39 -5.85
N ALA A 142 5.90 8.12 -5.92
CA ALA A 142 7.32 7.79 -5.78
C ALA A 142 8.15 8.48 -6.87
N GLY A 143 9.00 9.42 -6.47
CA GLY A 143 9.81 10.25 -7.36
C GLY A 143 9.10 11.49 -7.94
N ALA A 144 7.78 11.64 -7.75
CA ALA A 144 7.02 12.81 -8.22
C ALA A 144 6.87 13.88 -7.14
N ILE A 145 6.65 13.46 -5.90
CA ILE A 145 6.56 14.34 -4.73
C ILE A 145 7.44 13.79 -3.61
N PRO A 146 7.88 14.64 -2.66
CA PRO A 146 8.63 14.16 -1.50
C PRO A 146 7.83 13.11 -0.72
N LEU A 147 8.44 11.96 -0.49
CA LEU A 147 7.89 10.86 0.30
C LEU A 147 8.82 10.54 1.46
N ASN A 148 8.23 10.34 2.63
CA ASN A 148 8.93 9.78 3.79
C ASN A 148 8.03 8.73 4.42
N MET A 149 8.30 7.46 4.11
CA MET A 149 7.51 6.32 4.57
C MET A 149 7.32 6.30 6.09
N ALA A 150 8.39 6.57 6.84
CA ALA A 150 8.35 6.56 8.30
C ALA A 150 7.48 7.70 8.86
N ALA A 151 7.64 8.92 8.32
CA ALA A 151 6.85 10.08 8.75
C ALA A 151 5.36 9.96 8.40
N LEU A 152 5.03 9.24 7.32
CA LEU A 152 3.65 8.98 6.90
C LEU A 152 2.99 7.81 7.67
N GLY A 153 3.75 7.09 8.49
CA GLY A 153 3.23 5.92 9.22
C GLY A 153 2.89 4.73 8.32
N VAL A 154 3.58 4.58 7.19
CA VAL A 154 3.31 3.50 6.24
C VAL A 154 4.01 2.22 6.65
N ASP A 155 3.28 1.11 6.73
CA ASP A 155 3.82 -0.22 7.08
C ASP A 155 4.47 -0.91 5.89
N VAL A 156 3.86 -0.79 4.69
CA VAL A 156 4.46 -1.26 3.44
C VAL A 156 4.22 -0.22 2.35
N LEU A 157 5.31 0.27 1.76
CA LEU A 157 5.27 1.18 0.62
C LEU A 157 5.57 0.40 -0.66
N CYS A 158 4.65 0.42 -1.62
CA CYS A 158 4.81 -0.22 -2.92
C CYS A 158 5.06 0.82 -4.01
N PHE A 159 6.06 0.59 -4.87
CA PHE A 159 6.47 1.55 -5.89
C PHE A 159 6.78 0.90 -7.24
N THR A 160 6.81 1.71 -8.30
CA THR A 160 7.26 1.30 -9.65
C THR A 160 8.40 2.20 -10.13
N GLY A 161 9.41 1.62 -10.77
CA GLY A 161 10.59 2.36 -11.20
C GLY A 161 10.39 3.14 -12.51
N HIS A 162 9.51 2.67 -13.40
CA HIS A 162 9.36 3.20 -14.77
C HIS A 162 8.43 4.42 -14.90
N LYS A 163 7.93 4.96 -13.80
CA LYS A 163 7.19 6.24 -13.77
C LYS A 163 8.12 7.36 -13.32
N SER A 164 7.76 8.11 -12.31
CA SER A 164 8.51 9.30 -11.87
C SER A 164 9.89 9.01 -11.26
N LEU A 165 10.22 7.75 -10.96
CA LEU A 165 11.60 7.34 -10.65
C LEU A 165 12.50 7.25 -11.89
N LEU A 166 11.95 7.42 -13.11
CA LEU A 166 12.66 7.46 -14.39
C LEU A 166 13.52 6.23 -14.69
N GLY A 167 13.23 5.12 -14.04
CA GLY A 167 13.90 3.85 -14.27
C GLY A 167 13.33 3.08 -15.48
N PRO A 168 13.98 1.98 -15.88
CA PRO A 168 13.50 1.15 -16.99
C PRO A 168 12.19 0.43 -16.61
N GLN A 169 11.43 0.04 -17.66
CA GLN A 169 10.30 -0.88 -17.47
C GLN A 169 10.77 -2.21 -16.88
N GLY A 170 9.90 -2.86 -16.13
CA GLY A 170 10.25 -4.09 -15.43
C GLY A 170 10.99 -3.86 -14.12
N THR A 171 10.89 -2.66 -13.54
CA THR A 171 11.46 -2.31 -12.24
C THR A 171 10.41 -1.74 -11.29
N GLY A 172 10.54 -2.07 -10.03
CA GLY A 172 9.70 -1.63 -8.92
C GLY A 172 10.01 -2.43 -7.66
N GLY A 173 9.16 -2.35 -6.66
CA GLY A 173 9.37 -3.08 -5.43
C GLY A 173 8.49 -2.61 -4.29
N LEU A 174 8.85 -3.08 -3.10
CA LEU A 174 8.26 -2.64 -1.84
C LEU A 174 9.34 -2.35 -0.79
N ILE A 175 8.98 -1.54 0.19
CA ILE A 175 9.73 -1.31 1.43
C ILE A 175 8.79 -1.68 2.58
N ALA A 176 9.25 -2.49 3.53
CA ALA A 176 8.48 -2.86 4.71
C ALA A 176 9.02 -2.17 5.97
N ALA A 177 8.14 -1.70 6.85
CA ALA A 177 8.50 -1.12 8.13
C ALA A 177 9.11 -2.17 9.09
N PRO A 178 9.89 -1.77 10.10
CA PRO A 178 10.37 -2.69 11.14
C PRO A 178 9.19 -3.41 11.82
N GLY A 179 9.36 -4.71 12.05
CA GLY A 179 8.31 -5.55 12.65
C GLY A 179 7.22 -6.02 11.69
N VAL A 180 7.17 -5.50 10.47
CA VAL A 180 6.25 -5.98 9.43
C VAL A 180 6.95 -7.05 8.58
N GLU A 181 6.48 -8.29 8.71
CA GLU A 181 6.98 -9.41 7.92
C GLU A 181 6.04 -9.66 6.74
N VAL A 182 6.55 -9.46 5.53
CA VAL A 182 5.85 -9.75 4.28
C VAL A 182 6.34 -11.10 3.76
N PRO A 183 5.58 -12.19 3.91
CA PRO A 183 6.00 -13.51 3.43
C PRO A 183 6.24 -13.52 1.92
N ALA A 184 7.22 -14.29 1.49
CA ALA A 184 7.42 -14.54 0.06
C ALA A 184 6.19 -15.25 -0.54
N LEU A 185 5.89 -15.00 -1.82
CA LEU A 185 4.78 -15.66 -2.53
C LEU A 185 5.08 -17.12 -2.90
N LEU A 186 6.37 -17.53 -2.81
CA LEU A 186 6.87 -18.88 -3.14
C LEU A 186 7.71 -19.42 -2.00
#